data_a671d070291644beb72b269a3a72a1d8
#
_entry.id   a671d070291644beb72b269a3a72a1d8
#
_cell.length_a   1.000
_cell.length_b   1.000
_cell.length_c   1.000
_cell.angle_alpha   90.00
_cell.angle_beta   90.00
_cell.angle_gamma   90.00
#
_symmetry.space_group_name_H-M   'P 1'
#
loop_
_entity.id
_entity.type
_entity.pdbx_description
1 polymer ?
#
loop_
_entity_poly.entity_id
_entity_poly.type
_entity_poly.pdbx_seq_one_letter_code
_entity_poly.pdbx_strand_id
1 'polypeptide(L)'
;AVKYRSWSEYIPDINERLDTIVEEMEKAIPDTYTYYITRFHNNNHAQDNPGMSKAIRMRPDAVDDYPTFISYLMQIGDEEMMRDILTRWYNSGSYSPTLLNYAYNELVGLAPNAIIFAHGDTQTFSKLILQYGKGIRTDVTVVNTSFWLFTADYRSQIEKKLGLPGFAEMVDNGTYELDNNDYEKLKDIVYKH
;
A
#
# COMPACT_ATOMS: atom_id res chain seq x y z
N ALA A 1 22.62 -15.15 -31.82
CA ALA A 1 21.48 -15.72 -31.12
C ALA A 1 21.28 -14.91 -29.85
N VAL A 2 20.15 -14.22 -29.71
CA VAL A 2 19.79 -13.52 -28.47
C VAL A 2 19.46 -14.59 -27.43
N LYS A 3 20.29 -14.71 -26.41
CA LYS A 3 20.05 -15.63 -25.31
C LYS A 3 18.91 -15.03 -24.45
N TYR A 4 17.76 -15.65 -24.45
CA TYR A 4 16.67 -15.29 -23.53
C TYR A 4 17.14 -15.59 -22.10
N ARG A 5 17.28 -14.54 -21.28
CA ARG A 5 17.48 -14.67 -19.85
C ARG A 5 16.12 -14.72 -19.14
N SER A 6 16.01 -15.49 -18.08
CA SER A 6 14.83 -15.45 -17.22
C SER A 6 14.77 -14.11 -16.44
N TRP A 7 13.60 -13.70 -15.98
CA TRP A 7 13.46 -12.50 -15.13
C TRP A 7 14.38 -12.54 -13.91
N SER A 8 14.54 -13.70 -13.28
CA SER A 8 15.42 -13.89 -12.13
C SER A 8 16.90 -13.65 -12.42
N GLU A 9 17.34 -13.76 -13.67
CA GLU A 9 18.71 -13.47 -14.09
C GLU A 9 18.95 -11.97 -14.39
N TYR A 10 17.86 -11.20 -14.67
CA TYR A 10 17.94 -9.77 -14.91
C TYR A 10 17.83 -8.91 -13.65
N ILE A 11 17.13 -9.39 -12.62
CA ILE A 11 16.86 -8.63 -11.39
C ILE A 11 18.14 -8.15 -10.70
N PRO A 12 19.20 -8.96 -10.52
CA PRO A 12 20.44 -8.49 -9.90
C PRO A 12 21.12 -7.36 -10.68
N ASP A 13 21.20 -7.51 -11.99
CA ASP A 13 21.83 -6.51 -12.87
C ASP A 13 21.04 -5.18 -12.85
N ILE A 14 19.72 -5.25 -12.75
CA ILE A 14 18.85 -4.07 -12.67
C ILE A 14 19.03 -3.37 -11.32
N ASN A 15 19.05 -4.11 -10.22
CA ASN A 15 19.22 -3.55 -8.88
C ASN A 15 20.58 -2.86 -8.74
N GLU A 16 21.67 -3.48 -9.18
CA GLU A 16 23.01 -2.89 -9.15
C GLU A 16 23.06 -1.56 -9.95
N ARG A 17 22.39 -1.52 -11.10
CA ARG A 17 22.31 -0.30 -11.91
C ARG A 17 21.47 0.79 -11.26
N LEU A 18 20.37 0.41 -10.59
CA LEU A 18 19.53 1.35 -9.85
C LEU A 18 20.26 1.90 -8.62
N ASP A 19 20.99 1.06 -7.89
CA ASP A 19 21.84 1.50 -6.78
C ASP A 19 22.84 2.55 -7.23
N THR A 20 23.56 2.29 -8.33
CA THR A 20 24.50 3.24 -8.91
C THR A 20 23.83 4.56 -9.31
N ILE A 21 22.65 4.51 -9.94
CA ILE A 21 21.88 5.70 -10.32
C ILE A 21 21.50 6.51 -9.08
N VAL A 22 21.00 5.86 -8.03
CA VAL A 22 20.60 6.54 -6.78
C VAL A 22 21.80 7.20 -6.11
N GLU A 23 22.96 6.53 -6.07
CA GLU A 23 24.20 7.11 -5.53
C GLU A 23 24.68 8.33 -6.32
N GLU A 24 24.59 8.29 -7.65
CA GLU A 24 24.92 9.42 -8.51
C GLU A 24 23.94 10.59 -8.32
N MET A 25 22.63 10.29 -8.19
CA MET A 25 21.62 11.30 -7.90
C MET A 25 21.82 11.94 -6.52
N GLU A 26 22.23 11.17 -5.51
CA GLU A 26 22.52 11.70 -4.18
C GLU A 26 23.64 12.73 -4.19
N LYS A 27 24.63 12.54 -5.08
CA LYS A 27 25.76 13.49 -5.26
C LYS A 27 25.39 14.70 -6.10
N ALA A 28 24.62 14.48 -7.17
CA ALA A 28 24.35 15.49 -8.19
C ALA A 28 23.10 16.34 -7.90
N ILE A 29 22.06 15.74 -7.37
CA ILE A 29 20.74 16.35 -7.16
C ILE A 29 20.11 15.94 -5.82
N PRO A 30 20.85 16.01 -4.68
CA PRO A 30 20.29 15.73 -3.39
C PRO A 30 19.08 16.65 -3.13
N ASP A 31 18.17 16.24 -2.28
CA ASP A 31 16.98 17.03 -1.92
C ASP A 31 16.05 17.40 -3.08
N THR A 32 16.05 16.65 -4.18
CA THR A 32 15.09 16.83 -5.26
C THR A 32 13.96 15.80 -5.19
N TYR A 33 12.80 16.17 -5.75
CA TYR A 33 11.66 15.28 -5.90
C TYR A 33 12.03 13.96 -6.59
N THR A 34 12.71 14.07 -7.73
CA THR A 34 13.10 12.89 -8.54
C THR A 34 14.02 11.96 -7.76
N TYR A 35 14.99 12.51 -7.03
CA TYR A 35 15.88 11.70 -6.18
C TYR A 35 15.09 10.88 -5.15
N TYR A 36 14.17 11.52 -4.43
CA TYR A 36 13.41 10.84 -3.38
C TYR A 36 12.48 9.74 -3.92
N ILE A 37 11.81 9.99 -5.04
CA ILE A 37 10.96 8.99 -5.70
C ILE A 37 11.79 7.81 -6.21
N THR A 38 12.90 8.09 -6.91
CA THR A 38 13.78 7.03 -7.42
C THR A 38 14.36 6.19 -6.29
N ARG A 39 14.83 6.83 -5.23
CA ARG A 39 15.35 6.13 -4.04
C ARG A 39 14.30 5.26 -3.37
N PHE A 40 13.05 5.73 -3.26
CA PHE A 40 11.97 4.94 -2.69
C PHE A 40 11.70 3.67 -3.51
N HIS A 41 11.64 3.76 -4.82
CA HIS A 41 11.46 2.61 -5.70
C HIS A 41 12.65 1.64 -5.64
N ASN A 42 13.87 2.15 -5.53
CA ASN A 42 15.07 1.34 -5.45
C ASN A 42 15.17 0.53 -4.14
N ASN A 43 14.76 1.11 -3.02
CA ASN A 43 14.82 0.47 -1.70
C ASN A 43 13.61 -0.42 -1.38
N ASN A 44 12.99 -1.03 -2.38
CA ASN A 44 11.82 -1.89 -2.22
C ASN A 44 10.70 -1.26 -1.37
N HIS A 45 10.48 0.05 -1.55
CA HIS A 45 9.47 0.82 -0.80
C HIS A 45 9.74 0.86 0.72
N ALA A 46 11.00 0.93 1.13
CA ALA A 46 11.37 0.97 2.54
C ALA A 46 10.66 2.10 3.30
N GLN A 47 10.07 1.73 4.42
CA GLN A 47 9.26 2.62 5.27
C GLN A 47 10.11 3.74 5.92
N ASP A 48 11.38 3.49 6.16
CA ASP A 48 12.33 4.39 6.79
C ASP A 48 12.91 5.45 5.84
N ASN A 49 12.29 5.68 4.71
CA ASN A 49 12.73 6.69 3.74
C ASN A 49 12.13 8.08 4.06
N PRO A 50 12.78 8.90 4.91
CA PRO A 50 12.24 10.22 5.28
C PRO A 50 12.15 11.19 4.10
N GLY A 51 12.82 10.88 3.00
CA GLY A 51 12.76 11.65 1.77
C GLY A 51 11.40 11.57 1.09
N MET A 52 10.66 10.48 1.28
CA MET A 52 9.34 10.32 0.64
C MET A 52 8.31 11.34 1.15
N SER A 53 8.27 11.60 2.45
CA SER A 53 7.42 12.67 3.01
C SER A 53 7.81 14.06 2.49
N LYS A 54 9.10 14.30 2.21
CA LYS A 54 9.56 15.53 1.55
C LYS A 54 9.09 15.59 0.10
N ALA A 55 9.21 14.50 -0.67
CA ALA A 55 8.74 14.43 -2.04
C ALA A 55 7.25 14.75 -2.16
N ILE A 56 6.41 14.16 -1.30
CA ILE A 56 4.98 14.43 -1.26
C ILE A 56 4.71 15.93 -1.03
N ARG A 57 5.40 16.54 -0.07
CA ARG A 57 5.26 17.99 0.17
C ARG A 57 5.77 18.88 -0.95
N MET A 58 6.80 18.45 -1.69
CA MET A 58 7.32 19.19 -2.83
C MET A 58 6.35 19.20 -4.01
N ARG A 59 5.65 18.08 -4.25
CA ARG A 59 4.73 17.94 -5.37
C ARG A 59 3.46 17.19 -4.97
N PRO A 60 2.62 17.78 -4.11
CA PRO A 60 1.40 17.15 -3.63
C PRO A 60 0.35 16.91 -4.73
N ASP A 61 0.51 17.54 -5.89
CA ASP A 61 -0.37 17.41 -7.06
C ASP A 61 0.21 16.51 -8.17
N ALA A 62 1.26 15.72 -7.86
CA ALA A 62 1.84 14.75 -8.79
C ALA A 62 0.94 13.52 -8.93
N VAL A 63 -0.10 13.63 -9.73
CA VAL A 63 -1.18 12.63 -9.88
C VAL A 63 -0.65 11.25 -10.27
N ASP A 64 0.36 11.20 -11.11
CA ASP A 64 0.96 9.94 -11.57
C ASP A 64 1.67 9.18 -10.45
N ASP A 65 2.07 9.87 -9.38
CA ASP A 65 2.77 9.29 -8.24
C ASP A 65 1.83 9.01 -7.05
N TYR A 66 0.54 9.32 -7.13
CA TYR A 66 -0.41 9.07 -6.04
C TYR A 66 -0.47 7.62 -5.57
N PRO A 67 -0.42 6.59 -6.45
CA PRO A 67 -0.33 5.21 -5.98
C PRO A 67 0.88 4.98 -5.07
N THR A 68 2.03 5.51 -5.45
CA THR A 68 3.28 5.45 -4.67
C THR A 68 3.14 6.19 -3.34
N PHE A 69 2.56 7.39 -3.35
CA PHE A 69 2.33 8.18 -2.13
C PHE A 69 1.42 7.44 -1.15
N ILE A 70 0.29 6.92 -1.62
CA ILE A 70 -0.65 6.21 -0.76
C ILE A 70 -0.04 4.92 -0.22
N SER A 71 0.68 4.16 -1.04
CA SER A 71 1.39 2.96 -0.58
C SER A 71 2.36 3.27 0.56
N TYR A 72 3.14 4.33 0.45
CA TYR A 72 4.05 4.78 1.51
C TYR A 72 3.30 5.24 2.77
N LEU A 73 2.29 6.11 2.59
CA LEU A 73 1.53 6.69 3.70
C LEU A 73 0.75 5.66 4.50
N MET A 74 0.22 4.63 3.83
CA MET A 74 -0.42 3.49 4.50
C MET A 74 0.57 2.73 5.38
N GLN A 75 1.80 2.54 4.92
CA GLN A 75 2.81 1.80 5.66
C GLN A 75 3.29 2.55 6.91
N ILE A 76 3.50 3.86 6.82
CA ILE A 76 3.93 4.69 7.96
C ILE A 76 2.79 5.16 8.86
N GLY A 77 1.53 4.98 8.44
CA GLY A 77 0.34 5.38 9.21
C GLY A 77 0.10 6.90 9.30
N ASP A 78 0.58 7.67 8.32
CA ASP A 78 0.28 9.11 8.26
C ASP A 78 -1.12 9.35 7.66
N GLU A 79 -2.14 9.22 8.50
CA GLU A 79 -3.53 9.36 8.08
C GLU A 79 -3.90 10.78 7.62
N GLU A 80 -3.24 11.82 8.15
CA GLU A 80 -3.51 13.20 7.77
C GLU A 80 -3.07 13.47 6.34
N MET A 81 -1.82 13.13 6.03
CA MET A 81 -1.27 13.29 4.68
C MET A 81 -1.97 12.35 3.68
N MET A 82 -2.30 11.13 4.09
CA MET A 82 -3.06 10.19 3.27
C MET A 82 -4.45 10.74 2.90
N ARG A 83 -5.13 11.38 3.84
CA ARG A 83 -6.41 12.03 3.60
C ARG A 83 -6.30 13.16 2.57
N ASP A 84 -5.29 14.02 2.70
CA ASP A 84 -5.06 15.12 1.74
C ASP A 84 -4.82 14.56 0.32
N ILE A 85 -3.92 13.60 0.16
CA ILE A 85 -3.60 13.00 -1.15
C ILE A 85 -4.80 12.27 -1.77
N LEU A 86 -5.54 11.47 -0.99
CA LEU A 86 -6.73 10.77 -1.49
C LEU A 86 -7.84 11.73 -1.90
N THR A 87 -8.00 12.83 -1.16
CA THR A 87 -8.96 13.88 -1.51
C THR A 87 -8.55 14.59 -2.80
N ARG A 88 -7.26 14.92 -2.97
CA ARG A 88 -6.72 15.45 -4.23
C ARG A 88 -6.91 14.49 -5.38
N TRP A 89 -6.66 13.20 -5.16
CA TRP A 89 -6.84 12.17 -6.18
C TRP A 89 -8.29 12.08 -6.66
N TYR A 90 -9.23 12.05 -5.72
CA TYR A 90 -10.65 12.11 -6.06
C TYR A 90 -11.00 13.37 -6.88
N ASN A 91 -10.58 14.54 -6.43
CA ASN A 91 -10.88 15.82 -7.06
C ASN A 91 -10.20 16.01 -8.43
N SER A 92 -9.07 15.36 -8.68
CA SER A 92 -8.39 15.44 -9.98
C SER A 92 -9.18 14.77 -11.11
N GLY A 93 -10.10 13.86 -10.79
CA GLY A 93 -10.85 13.07 -11.78
C GLY A 93 -9.99 12.09 -12.58
N SER A 94 -8.73 11.89 -12.19
CA SER A 94 -7.79 11.02 -12.91
C SER A 94 -8.01 9.53 -12.62
N TYR A 95 -8.69 9.18 -11.51
CA TYR A 95 -8.99 7.79 -11.21
C TYR A 95 -10.19 7.29 -12.02
N SER A 96 -10.15 6.02 -12.45
CA SER A 96 -11.18 5.42 -13.30
C SER A 96 -12.59 5.49 -12.67
N PRO A 97 -13.58 6.17 -13.31
CA PRO A 97 -14.94 6.19 -12.81
C PRO A 97 -15.57 4.80 -12.69
N THR A 98 -15.20 3.87 -13.56
CA THR A 98 -15.70 2.48 -13.52
C THR A 98 -15.22 1.77 -12.26
N LEU A 99 -13.95 1.93 -11.90
CA LEU A 99 -13.40 1.36 -10.67
C LEU A 99 -13.99 2.00 -9.41
N LEU A 100 -14.24 3.31 -9.43
CA LEU A 100 -14.92 3.99 -8.33
C LEU A 100 -16.37 3.50 -8.18
N ASN A 101 -17.11 3.32 -9.27
CA ASN A 101 -18.47 2.79 -9.22
C ASN A 101 -18.49 1.34 -8.70
N TYR A 102 -17.54 0.51 -9.12
CA TYR A 102 -17.42 -0.84 -8.60
C TYR A 102 -17.16 -0.83 -7.08
N ALA A 103 -16.17 -0.06 -6.62
CA ALA A 103 -15.83 0.08 -5.20
C ALA A 103 -17.01 0.67 -4.38
N TYR A 104 -17.77 1.60 -4.96
CA TYR A 104 -18.99 2.14 -4.34
C TYR A 104 -20.01 1.02 -4.07
N ASN A 105 -20.30 0.18 -5.07
CA ASN A 105 -21.26 -0.91 -4.94
C ASN A 105 -20.80 -1.93 -3.87
N GLU A 106 -19.50 -2.23 -3.80
CA GLU A 106 -18.96 -3.10 -2.76
C GLU A 106 -19.15 -2.47 -1.37
N LEU A 107 -18.81 -1.19 -1.20
CA LEU A 107 -18.87 -0.52 0.09
C LEU A 107 -20.30 -0.38 0.62
N VAL A 108 -21.26 0.05 -0.23
CA VAL A 108 -22.63 0.32 0.22
C VAL A 108 -23.40 -0.96 0.57
N GLY A 109 -22.99 -2.11 0.04
CA GLY A 109 -23.58 -3.40 0.36
C GLY A 109 -23.14 -4.01 1.70
N LEU A 110 -22.15 -3.42 2.37
CA LEU A 110 -21.59 -3.97 3.60
C LEU A 110 -22.42 -3.59 4.84
N ALA A 111 -22.37 -4.45 5.87
CA ALA A 111 -22.91 -4.14 7.19
C ALA A 111 -22.20 -2.90 7.81
N PRO A 112 -22.84 -2.19 8.76
CA PRO A 112 -22.17 -1.12 9.50
C PRO A 112 -20.92 -1.62 10.21
N ASN A 113 -19.83 -0.80 10.18
CA ASN A 113 -18.53 -1.11 10.78
C ASN A 113 -17.89 -2.41 10.28
N ALA A 114 -18.22 -2.85 9.06
CA ALA A 114 -17.62 -4.03 8.45
C ALA A 114 -16.13 -3.87 8.21
N ILE A 115 -15.44 -5.00 8.11
CA ILE A 115 -14.05 -5.07 7.63
C ILE A 115 -14.10 -5.66 6.23
N ILE A 116 -13.44 -5.02 5.26
CA ILE A 116 -13.29 -5.53 3.91
C ILE A 116 -11.82 -5.76 3.58
N PHE A 117 -11.49 -6.98 3.18
CA PHE A 117 -10.16 -7.32 2.69
C PHE A 117 -10.08 -7.01 1.20
N ALA A 118 -9.16 -6.14 0.83
CA ALA A 118 -8.90 -5.73 -0.54
C ALA A 118 -7.55 -6.30 -1.00
N HIS A 119 -7.53 -6.95 -2.15
CA HIS A 119 -6.30 -7.52 -2.70
C HIS A 119 -5.64 -6.55 -3.69
N GLY A 120 -4.44 -6.08 -3.32
CA GLY A 120 -3.65 -5.16 -4.15
C GLY A 120 -4.22 -3.73 -4.21
N ASP A 121 -3.52 -2.90 -4.94
CA ASP A 121 -3.70 -1.45 -4.95
C ASP A 121 -5.03 -1.00 -5.56
N THR A 122 -5.41 -1.57 -6.69
CA THR A 122 -6.63 -1.18 -7.41
C THR A 122 -7.88 -1.34 -6.55
N GLN A 123 -8.00 -2.47 -5.83
CA GLN A 123 -9.13 -2.71 -4.94
C GLN A 123 -9.07 -1.86 -3.67
N THR A 124 -7.89 -1.61 -3.15
CA THR A 124 -7.69 -0.81 -1.93
C THR A 124 -7.93 0.67 -2.21
N PHE A 125 -7.22 1.23 -3.19
CA PHE A 125 -7.22 2.67 -3.44
C PHE A 125 -8.58 3.19 -3.89
N SER A 126 -9.31 2.46 -4.73
CA SER A 126 -10.65 2.87 -5.15
C SER A 126 -11.60 3.06 -3.97
N LYS A 127 -11.53 2.20 -2.95
CA LYS A 127 -12.33 2.32 -1.73
C LYS A 127 -11.86 3.49 -0.86
N LEU A 128 -10.54 3.62 -0.64
CA LEU A 128 -9.98 4.72 0.15
C LEU A 128 -10.26 6.09 -0.51
N ILE A 129 -10.17 6.20 -1.84
CA ILE A 129 -10.52 7.41 -2.58
C ILE A 129 -11.98 7.82 -2.32
N LEU A 130 -12.91 6.85 -2.30
CA LEU A 130 -14.32 7.13 -1.99
C LEU A 130 -14.54 7.51 -0.52
N GLN A 131 -13.85 6.83 0.40
CA GLN A 131 -13.97 7.13 1.83
C GLN A 131 -13.43 8.52 2.16
N TYR A 132 -12.23 8.84 1.73
CA TYR A 132 -11.57 10.09 2.08
C TYR A 132 -11.99 11.27 1.18
N GLY A 133 -12.18 11.02 -0.12
CA GLY A 133 -12.55 12.05 -1.09
C GLY A 133 -14.04 12.42 -1.07
N LYS A 134 -14.91 11.46 -0.71
CA LYS A 134 -16.38 11.65 -0.79
C LYS A 134 -17.13 11.30 0.50
N GLY A 135 -16.45 10.81 1.52
CA GLY A 135 -17.09 10.42 2.79
C GLY A 135 -17.98 9.20 2.71
N ILE A 136 -17.78 8.34 1.72
CA ILE A 136 -18.60 7.12 1.52
C ILE A 136 -18.14 6.03 2.47
N ARG A 137 -19.05 5.56 3.33
CA ARG A 137 -18.85 4.40 4.23
C ARG A 137 -17.52 4.46 4.98
N THR A 138 -17.24 5.59 5.62
CA THR A 138 -16.06 5.81 6.47
C THR A 138 -16.07 4.95 7.74
N ASP A 139 -17.19 4.31 8.04
CA ASP A 139 -17.36 3.32 9.10
C ASP A 139 -16.69 1.97 8.74
N VAL A 140 -16.49 1.67 7.45
CA VAL A 140 -15.91 0.42 6.98
C VAL A 140 -14.38 0.48 7.05
N THR A 141 -13.75 -0.55 7.62
CA THR A 141 -12.29 -0.68 7.61
C THR A 141 -11.84 -1.44 6.37
N VAL A 142 -11.09 -0.75 5.50
CA VAL A 142 -10.46 -1.36 4.32
C VAL A 142 -9.07 -1.86 4.69
N VAL A 143 -8.82 -3.15 4.51
CA VAL A 143 -7.54 -3.81 4.80
C VAL A 143 -6.89 -4.26 3.50
N ASN A 144 -5.71 -3.73 3.20
CA ASN A 144 -4.88 -4.22 2.09
C ASN A 144 -4.21 -5.53 2.50
N THR A 145 -4.58 -6.64 1.86
CA THR A 145 -4.07 -7.97 2.23
C THR A 145 -2.58 -8.12 1.99
N SER A 146 -2.03 -7.49 0.97
CA SER A 146 -0.59 -7.54 0.70
C SER A 146 0.20 -6.83 1.81
N PHE A 147 -0.20 -5.64 2.21
CA PHE A 147 0.46 -4.95 3.33
C PHE A 147 0.22 -5.65 4.66
N TRP A 148 -0.97 -6.21 4.88
CA TRP A 148 -1.23 -7.01 6.07
C TRP A 148 -0.25 -8.19 6.21
N LEU A 149 0.04 -8.89 5.12
CA LEU A 149 0.92 -10.06 5.13
C LEU A 149 2.41 -9.68 5.22
N PHE A 150 2.82 -8.61 4.54
CA PHE A 150 4.25 -8.34 4.32
C PHE A 150 4.79 -7.12 5.06
N THR A 151 3.93 -6.32 5.74
CA THR A 151 4.35 -5.09 6.42
C THR A 151 3.89 -5.11 7.88
N ALA A 152 4.82 -5.35 8.81
CA ALA A 152 4.54 -5.48 10.25
C ALA A 152 3.90 -4.21 10.83
N ASP A 153 4.40 -3.02 10.47
CA ASP A 153 3.86 -1.75 10.97
C ASP A 153 2.42 -1.50 10.50
N TYR A 154 2.13 -1.77 9.23
CA TYR A 154 0.75 -1.66 8.72
C TYR A 154 -0.18 -2.64 9.45
N ARG A 155 0.25 -3.88 9.66
CA ARG A 155 -0.50 -4.88 10.41
C ARG A 155 -0.82 -4.39 11.82
N SER A 156 0.19 -3.93 12.56
CA SER A 156 0.02 -3.39 13.91
C SER A 156 -0.96 -2.21 13.98
N GLN A 157 -0.93 -1.31 12.99
CA GLN A 157 -1.88 -0.20 12.89
C GLN A 157 -3.33 -0.69 12.73
N ILE A 158 -3.55 -1.66 11.84
CA ILE A 158 -4.88 -2.23 11.61
C ILE A 158 -5.38 -2.99 12.85
N GLU A 159 -4.53 -3.78 13.50
CA GLU A 159 -4.86 -4.49 14.73
C GLU A 159 -5.27 -3.53 15.84
N LYS A 160 -4.49 -2.48 16.04
CA LYS A 160 -4.82 -1.42 16.98
C LYS A 160 -6.15 -0.75 16.67
N LYS A 161 -6.39 -0.43 15.40
CA LYS A 161 -7.64 0.17 14.92
C LYS A 161 -8.84 -0.73 15.17
N LEU A 162 -8.69 -2.04 15.01
CA LEU A 162 -9.74 -3.04 15.19
C LEU A 162 -9.86 -3.55 16.63
N GLY A 163 -8.96 -3.14 17.52
CA GLY A 163 -8.93 -3.64 18.90
C GLY A 163 -8.57 -5.13 19.01
N LEU A 164 -7.77 -5.64 18.04
CA LEU A 164 -7.33 -7.03 18.02
C LEU A 164 -5.99 -7.14 18.77
N PRO A 165 -5.91 -7.83 19.90
CA PRO A 165 -4.66 -7.95 20.63
C PRO A 165 -3.75 -9.03 20.02
N GLY A 166 -2.50 -8.69 19.75
CA GLY A 166 -1.39 -9.63 19.76
C GLY A 166 -1.19 -10.54 18.54
N PHE A 167 -1.87 -10.35 17.42
CA PHE A 167 -1.63 -11.17 16.23
C PHE A 167 -0.23 -10.89 15.63
N ALA A 168 0.21 -9.64 15.63
CA ALA A 168 1.56 -9.27 15.22
C ALA A 168 2.62 -9.97 16.07
N GLU A 169 2.43 -10.00 17.39
CA GLU A 169 3.35 -10.63 18.32
C GLU A 169 3.40 -12.16 18.15
N MET A 170 2.29 -12.79 17.80
CA MET A 170 2.21 -14.24 17.53
C MET A 170 2.95 -14.61 16.23
N VAL A 171 2.86 -13.79 15.18
CA VAL A 171 3.49 -14.05 13.89
C VAL A 171 4.98 -13.73 13.92
N ASP A 172 5.38 -12.59 14.51
CA ASP A 172 6.77 -12.15 14.56
C ASP A 172 7.65 -13.03 15.48
N ASN A 173 7.06 -13.70 16.47
CA ASN A 173 7.77 -14.65 17.33
C ASN A 173 7.85 -16.07 16.76
N GLY A 174 7.40 -16.29 15.53
CA GLY A 174 7.42 -17.62 14.91
C GLY A 174 6.58 -18.68 15.66
N THR A 175 5.66 -18.23 16.52
CA THR A 175 4.77 -19.11 17.29
C THR A 175 3.55 -19.58 16.50
N TYR A 176 3.36 -19.01 15.29
CA TYR A 176 2.28 -19.42 14.40
C TYR A 176 2.85 -19.94 13.08
N GLU A 177 3.17 -21.22 13.03
CA GLU A 177 3.21 -21.94 11.78
C GLU A 177 1.77 -22.28 11.43
N LEU A 178 1.26 -21.69 10.34
CA LEU A 178 -0.01 -22.13 9.73
C LEU A 178 0.17 -23.60 9.35
N ASP A 179 -0.36 -24.49 10.16
CA ASP A 179 -0.43 -25.90 9.80
C ASP A 179 -1.50 -26.11 8.71
N ASN A 180 -1.46 -27.26 8.03
CA ASN A 180 -2.45 -27.58 7.00
C ASN A 180 -3.90 -27.56 7.54
N ASN A 181 -4.09 -27.76 8.84
CA ASN A 181 -5.38 -27.75 9.50
C ASN A 181 -5.94 -26.33 9.70
N ASP A 182 -5.07 -25.36 9.96
CA ASP A 182 -5.45 -23.94 10.03
C ASP A 182 -5.79 -23.39 8.64
N TYR A 183 -5.09 -23.83 7.60
CA TYR A 183 -5.42 -23.50 6.22
C TYR A 183 -6.80 -24.06 5.81
N GLU A 184 -7.13 -25.29 6.17
CA GLU A 184 -8.46 -25.89 5.90
C GLU A 184 -9.57 -25.20 6.72
N LYS A 185 -9.31 -24.80 7.97
CA LYS A 185 -10.27 -24.00 8.77
C LYS A 185 -10.51 -22.63 8.16
N LEU A 186 -9.46 -21.95 7.66
CA LEU A 186 -9.59 -20.66 6.95
C LEU A 186 -10.40 -20.83 5.67
N LYS A 187 -10.14 -21.87 4.88
CA LYS A 187 -10.98 -22.22 3.73
C LYS A 187 -12.44 -22.37 4.10
N ASP A 188 -12.73 -23.13 5.14
CA ASP A 188 -14.11 -23.37 5.63
C ASP A 188 -14.81 -22.08 6.04
N ILE A 189 -14.09 -21.11 6.60
CA ILE A 189 -14.63 -19.79 6.96
C ILE A 189 -14.91 -18.95 5.70
N VAL A 190 -13.98 -18.96 4.74
CA VAL A 190 -14.09 -18.14 3.51
C VAL A 190 -15.16 -18.66 2.54
N TYR A 191 -15.41 -19.97 2.50
CA TYR A 191 -16.34 -20.58 1.54
C TYR A 191 -17.74 -20.86 2.12
N LYS A 192 -17.98 -20.61 3.42
CA LYS A 192 -19.30 -20.77 4.05
C LYS A 192 -20.09 -19.46 4.20
N HIS A 193 -19.52 -18.35 3.80
CA HIS A 193 -20.13 -17.01 3.78
C HIS A 193 -20.02 -16.37 2.40
#